data_4dbcc2311174052d10bd78e3f9cfb948
#
_entry.id   4dbcc2311174052d10bd78e3f9cfb948
#
_cell.length_a   1.000
_cell.length_b   1.000
_cell.length_c   1.000
_cell.angle_alpha   90.00
_cell.angle_beta   90.00
_cell.angle_gamma   90.00
#
_symmetry.space_group_name_H-M   'P 1'
#
loop_
_entity.id
_entity.type
_entity.pdbx_description
1 polymer ?
#
loop_
_entity_poly.entity_id
_entity_poly.type
_entity_poly.pdbx_seq_one_letter_code
_entity_poly.pdbx_strand_id
1 'polypeptide(L)'
;MVKLNKIYTRTGDDGTSGLVDGSRAIKSGVRLTAIGEVDEANCAVGLAIAELAALTGLPDLGRIQNELFDLGADLATPFGTDFEAHALRIVAPQVERIEREIDAMNADLAPLASFILPSGSRAIASVHLARAIVRRAERAAVALAAAEQVNLHALAYLNRLSDHLFVLARVVAARDGGEVLWQPGATRGD
;
A
#
# COMPACT_ATOMS: atom_id res chain seq x y z
N MET A 1 -2.85 -23.14 -9.87
CA MET A 1 -3.97 -22.23 -10.27
C MET A 1 -5.10 -22.44 -9.27
N VAL A 2 -5.49 -21.39 -8.58
CA VAL A 2 -6.59 -21.42 -7.59
C VAL A 2 -7.91 -21.56 -8.35
N LYS A 3 -8.73 -22.59 -8.02
CA LYS A 3 -10.09 -22.74 -8.55
C LYS A 3 -11.07 -22.29 -7.47
N LEU A 4 -11.70 -21.13 -7.67
CA LEU A 4 -12.71 -20.59 -6.76
C LEU A 4 -14.11 -21.00 -7.22
N ASN A 5 -14.44 -22.28 -7.09
CA ASN A 5 -15.74 -22.81 -7.49
C ASN A 5 -16.86 -22.46 -6.49
N LYS A 6 -16.51 -22.11 -5.26
CA LYS A 6 -17.44 -21.74 -4.19
C LYS A 6 -16.81 -20.63 -3.37
N ILE A 7 -17.50 -19.50 -3.25
CA ILE A 7 -16.96 -18.30 -2.59
C ILE A 7 -17.00 -18.43 -1.07
N TYR A 8 -18.08 -18.93 -0.49
CA TYR A 8 -18.17 -19.14 0.94
C TYR A 8 -17.97 -20.61 1.29
N THR A 9 -17.12 -20.89 2.28
CA THR A 9 -16.84 -22.24 2.78
C THR A 9 -17.38 -22.46 4.20
N ARG A 10 -17.74 -21.36 4.89
CA ARG A 10 -18.17 -21.31 6.30
C ARG A 10 -17.09 -21.73 7.32
N THR A 11 -15.88 -22.05 6.86
CA THR A 11 -14.79 -22.48 7.75
C THR A 11 -14.23 -21.36 8.63
N GLY A 12 -14.57 -20.10 8.35
CA GLY A 12 -14.13 -18.94 9.09
C GLY A 12 -15.19 -18.31 9.99
N ASP A 13 -16.37 -18.95 10.13
CA ASP A 13 -17.48 -18.43 10.96
C ASP A 13 -17.16 -18.54 12.46
N ASP A 14 -16.17 -19.34 12.83
CA ASP A 14 -15.62 -19.48 14.17
C ASP A 14 -14.68 -18.33 14.61
N GLY A 15 -14.49 -17.31 13.75
CA GLY A 15 -13.59 -16.16 14.01
C GLY A 15 -12.13 -16.43 13.66
N THR A 16 -11.81 -17.52 12.95
CA THR A 16 -10.47 -17.81 12.46
C THR A 16 -10.38 -17.72 10.93
N SER A 17 -9.16 -17.62 10.38
CA SER A 17 -8.86 -17.69 8.95
C SER A 17 -7.67 -18.58 8.69
N GLY A 18 -7.67 -19.30 7.55
CA GLY A 18 -6.54 -20.11 7.12
C GLY A 18 -5.37 -19.23 6.65
N LEU A 19 -4.15 -19.68 6.92
CA LEU A 19 -2.91 -19.14 6.38
C LEU A 19 -2.40 -20.02 5.23
N VAL A 20 -1.34 -19.57 4.55
CA VAL A 20 -0.81 -20.26 3.36
C VAL A 20 -0.22 -21.63 3.71
N ASP A 21 0.37 -21.78 4.89
CA ASP A 21 0.93 -23.04 5.40
C ASP A 21 -0.12 -24.04 5.91
N GLY A 22 -1.40 -23.69 5.81
CA GLY A 22 -2.53 -24.51 6.30
C GLY A 22 -2.86 -24.31 7.79
N SER A 23 -2.06 -23.55 8.53
CA SER A 23 -2.39 -23.16 9.91
C SER A 23 -3.58 -22.18 9.94
N ARG A 24 -4.12 -21.92 11.12
CA ARG A 24 -5.23 -20.98 11.30
C ARG A 24 -4.85 -19.88 12.29
N ALA A 25 -5.25 -18.67 11.99
CA ALA A 25 -5.04 -17.49 12.82
C ALA A 25 -6.39 -16.85 13.21
N ILE A 26 -6.44 -16.23 14.38
CA ILE A 26 -7.59 -15.46 14.85
C ILE A 26 -7.74 -14.20 13.97
N LYS A 27 -8.96 -13.93 13.49
CA LYS A 27 -9.24 -12.78 12.61
C LYS A 27 -8.93 -11.44 13.25
N SER A 28 -9.06 -11.31 14.57
CA SER A 28 -8.68 -10.10 15.34
C SER A 28 -7.20 -10.04 15.71
N GLY A 29 -6.38 -11.03 15.31
CA GLY A 29 -4.94 -11.06 15.58
C GLY A 29 -4.15 -10.12 14.67
N VAL A 30 -2.95 -9.75 15.10
CA VAL A 30 -2.09 -8.78 14.38
C VAL A 30 -1.76 -9.19 12.95
N ARG A 31 -1.63 -10.50 12.67
CA ARG A 31 -1.34 -11.01 11.33
C ARG A 31 -2.52 -10.77 10.37
N LEU A 32 -3.74 -11.17 10.76
CA LEU A 32 -4.92 -10.96 9.92
C LEU A 32 -5.26 -9.46 9.79
N THR A 33 -4.98 -8.66 10.82
CA THR A 33 -5.08 -7.21 10.75
C THR A 33 -4.13 -6.66 9.69
N ALA A 34 -2.85 -7.04 9.71
CA ALA A 34 -1.87 -6.56 8.72
C ALA A 34 -2.25 -6.96 7.28
N ILE A 35 -2.71 -8.22 7.08
CA ILE A 35 -3.18 -8.69 5.78
C ILE A 35 -4.40 -7.87 5.30
N GLY A 36 -5.37 -7.64 6.19
CA GLY A 36 -6.57 -6.86 5.86
C GLY A 36 -6.27 -5.40 5.52
N GLU A 37 -5.34 -4.77 6.23
CA GLU A 37 -4.90 -3.40 5.92
C GLU A 37 -4.17 -3.30 4.57
N VAL A 38 -3.43 -4.33 4.17
CA VAL A 38 -2.81 -4.40 2.84
C VAL A 38 -3.88 -4.57 1.75
N ASP A 39 -4.89 -5.38 1.98
CA ASP A 39 -6.01 -5.54 1.04
C ASP A 39 -6.79 -4.23 0.88
N GLU A 40 -7.06 -3.51 1.97
CA GLU A 40 -7.69 -2.19 1.92
C GLU A 40 -6.82 -1.17 1.17
N ALA A 41 -5.49 -1.21 1.38
CA ALA A 41 -4.55 -0.36 0.63
C ALA A 41 -4.62 -0.66 -0.88
N ASN A 42 -4.73 -1.93 -1.25
CA ASN A 42 -4.89 -2.34 -2.65
C ASN A 42 -6.20 -1.82 -3.26
N CYS A 43 -7.31 -1.89 -2.52
CA CYS A 43 -8.59 -1.32 -2.95
C CYS A 43 -8.50 0.20 -3.16
N ALA A 44 -7.80 0.91 -2.26
CA ALA A 44 -7.59 2.35 -2.37
C ALA A 44 -6.71 2.72 -3.59
N VAL A 45 -5.68 1.92 -3.90
CA VAL A 45 -4.90 2.06 -5.14
C VAL A 45 -5.79 1.84 -6.37
N GLY A 46 -6.70 0.86 -6.33
CA GLY A 46 -7.68 0.63 -7.39
C GLY A 46 -8.58 1.84 -7.64
N LEU A 47 -9.03 2.50 -6.57
CA LEU A 47 -9.79 3.75 -6.69
C LEU A 47 -8.93 4.86 -7.34
N ALA A 48 -7.67 5.01 -6.94
CA ALA A 48 -6.77 5.97 -7.55
C ALA A 48 -6.55 5.69 -9.03
N ILE A 49 -6.39 4.43 -9.45
CA ILE A 49 -6.28 4.03 -10.86
C ILE A 49 -7.50 4.51 -11.65
N ALA A 50 -8.71 4.29 -11.13
CA ALA A 50 -9.94 4.68 -11.81
C ALA A 50 -10.02 6.21 -12.02
N GLU A 51 -9.62 7.00 -11.03
CA GLU A 51 -9.62 8.47 -11.11
C GLU A 51 -8.47 9.01 -12.00
N LEU A 52 -7.39 8.25 -12.16
CA LEU A 52 -6.24 8.60 -13.02
C LEU A 52 -6.38 8.12 -14.46
N ALA A 53 -7.44 7.39 -14.82
CA ALA A 53 -7.58 6.69 -16.10
C ALA A 53 -7.44 7.58 -17.36
N ALA A 54 -7.76 8.87 -17.24
CA ALA A 54 -7.63 9.84 -18.34
C ALA A 54 -6.19 10.42 -18.48
N LEU A 55 -5.30 10.16 -17.54
CA LEU A 55 -3.94 10.69 -17.52
C LEU A 55 -2.96 9.67 -18.10
N THR A 56 -2.03 10.15 -18.94
CA THR A 56 -0.99 9.33 -19.56
C THR A 56 0.39 9.62 -18.98
N GLY A 57 1.35 8.69 -19.14
CA GLY A 57 2.73 8.88 -18.70
C GLY A 57 2.88 8.85 -17.17
N LEU A 58 1.99 8.14 -16.48
CA LEU A 58 2.08 7.84 -15.07
C LEU A 58 2.67 6.43 -14.86
N PRO A 59 3.24 6.13 -13.68
CA PRO A 59 3.66 4.77 -13.33
C PRO A 59 2.52 3.76 -13.43
N ASP A 60 2.85 2.49 -13.69
CA ASP A 60 1.88 1.39 -13.74
C ASP A 60 1.43 0.98 -12.31
N LEU A 61 0.34 1.58 -11.86
CA LEU A 61 -0.28 1.24 -10.58
C LEU A 61 -0.94 -0.16 -10.59
N GLY A 62 -1.29 -0.70 -11.78
CA GLY A 62 -1.81 -2.06 -11.90
C GLY A 62 -0.78 -3.10 -11.48
N ARG A 63 0.51 -2.86 -11.77
CA ARG A 63 1.61 -3.66 -11.25
C ARG A 63 1.68 -3.57 -9.72
N ILE A 64 1.54 -2.38 -9.14
CA ILE A 64 1.54 -2.18 -7.68
C ILE A 64 0.40 -2.97 -7.03
N GLN A 65 -0.77 -3.06 -7.64
CA GLN A 65 -1.87 -3.89 -7.15
C GLN A 65 -1.49 -5.38 -7.09
N ASN A 66 -0.83 -5.91 -8.13
CA ASN A 66 -0.33 -7.28 -8.10
C ASN A 66 0.71 -7.49 -6.99
N GLU A 67 1.64 -6.55 -6.83
CA GLU A 67 2.67 -6.61 -5.77
C GLU A 67 2.07 -6.50 -4.37
N LEU A 68 0.97 -5.78 -4.18
CA LEU A 68 0.22 -5.77 -2.91
C LEU A 68 -0.47 -7.11 -2.63
N PHE A 69 -0.95 -7.84 -3.65
CA PHE A 69 -1.40 -9.23 -3.49
C PHE A 69 -0.25 -10.15 -3.09
N ASP A 70 0.92 -10.02 -3.72
CA ASP A 70 2.12 -10.77 -3.36
C ASP A 70 2.54 -10.45 -1.90
N LEU A 71 2.47 -9.19 -1.48
CA LEU A 71 2.75 -8.76 -0.12
C LEU A 71 1.74 -9.33 0.88
N GLY A 72 0.46 -9.36 0.54
CA GLY A 72 -0.57 -10.04 1.33
C GLY A 72 -0.28 -11.53 1.50
N ALA A 73 0.16 -12.21 0.44
CA ALA A 73 0.58 -13.62 0.48
C ALA A 73 1.85 -13.82 1.32
N ASP A 74 2.82 -12.89 1.23
CA ASP A 74 4.02 -12.88 2.06
C ASP A 74 3.66 -12.83 3.56
N LEU A 75 2.82 -11.86 3.96
CA LEU A 75 2.35 -11.74 5.34
C LEU A 75 1.49 -12.94 5.80
N ALA A 76 0.79 -13.61 4.87
CA ALA A 76 0.00 -14.80 5.14
C ALA A 76 0.83 -16.09 5.25
N THR A 77 2.15 -16.02 5.02
CA THR A 77 3.06 -17.16 5.10
C THR A 77 4.01 -16.99 6.29
N PRO A 78 3.76 -17.63 7.45
CA PRO A 78 4.65 -17.59 8.59
C PRO A 78 6.06 -18.08 8.25
N PHE A 79 7.07 -17.54 8.92
CA PHE A 79 8.46 -18.02 8.83
C PHE A 79 8.65 -19.30 9.66
N GLY A 80 9.69 -20.09 9.29
CA GLY A 80 10.07 -21.29 10.05
C GLY A 80 9.15 -22.47 9.87
N THR A 81 8.35 -22.49 8.78
CA THR A 81 7.49 -23.62 8.41
C THR A 81 8.07 -24.38 7.21
N ASP A 82 7.66 -25.64 7.03
CA ASP A 82 8.06 -26.45 5.86
C ASP A 82 7.63 -25.83 4.52
N PHE A 83 6.71 -24.87 4.57
CA PHE A 83 6.20 -24.15 3.40
C PHE A 83 7.12 -23.02 2.92
N GLU A 84 8.17 -22.68 3.69
CA GLU A 84 9.02 -21.51 3.41
C GLU A 84 9.73 -21.60 2.06
N ALA A 85 10.11 -22.80 1.61
CA ALA A 85 10.72 -23.01 0.30
C ALA A 85 9.81 -22.65 -0.89
N HIS A 86 8.50 -22.53 -0.65
CA HIS A 86 7.47 -22.17 -1.64
C HIS A 86 6.81 -20.83 -1.36
N ALA A 87 7.28 -20.11 -0.33
CA ALA A 87 6.71 -18.84 0.07
C ALA A 87 6.90 -17.77 -1.00
N LEU A 88 5.81 -17.12 -1.39
CA LEU A 88 5.90 -15.92 -2.21
C LEU A 88 6.31 -14.75 -1.31
N ARG A 89 7.51 -14.23 -1.51
CA ARG A 89 8.09 -13.14 -0.72
C ARG A 89 8.33 -11.91 -1.58
N ILE A 90 8.10 -10.74 -1.01
CA ILE A 90 8.60 -9.49 -1.58
C ILE A 90 10.12 -9.50 -1.58
N VAL A 91 10.72 -9.05 -2.68
CA VAL A 91 12.18 -9.07 -2.89
C VAL A 91 12.74 -7.67 -3.12
N ALA A 92 14.04 -7.49 -2.84
CA ALA A 92 14.72 -6.19 -2.95
C ALA A 92 14.48 -5.48 -4.31
N PRO A 93 14.52 -6.14 -5.49
CA PRO A 93 14.28 -5.47 -6.77
C PRO A 93 12.91 -4.80 -6.91
N GLN A 94 11.89 -5.25 -6.17
CA GLN A 94 10.57 -4.59 -6.16
C GLN A 94 10.64 -3.25 -5.41
N VAL A 95 11.35 -3.21 -4.29
CA VAL A 95 11.60 -1.97 -3.51
C VAL A 95 12.42 -0.98 -4.33
N GLU A 96 13.54 -1.44 -4.89
CA GLU A 96 14.45 -0.61 -5.73
C GLU A 96 13.73 -0.03 -6.95
N ARG A 97 12.77 -0.75 -7.52
CA ARG A 97 11.98 -0.23 -8.63
C ARG A 97 11.10 0.93 -8.20
N ILE A 98 10.42 0.83 -7.05
CA ILE A 98 9.63 1.93 -6.49
C ILE A 98 10.52 3.15 -6.24
N GLU A 99 11.71 2.96 -5.69
CA GLU A 99 12.68 4.03 -5.45
C GLU A 99 13.09 4.74 -6.76
N ARG A 100 13.39 3.97 -7.81
CA ARG A 100 13.69 4.56 -9.13
C ARG A 100 12.51 5.32 -9.74
N GLU A 101 11.28 4.85 -9.53
CA GLU A 101 10.08 5.57 -9.99
C GLU A 101 9.85 6.87 -9.21
N ILE A 102 10.11 6.86 -7.90
CA ILE A 102 10.08 8.07 -7.08
C ILE A 102 11.08 9.09 -7.61
N ASP A 103 12.34 8.68 -7.83
CA ASP A 103 13.41 9.55 -8.32
C ASP A 103 13.06 10.14 -9.69
N ALA A 104 12.57 9.30 -10.61
CA ALA A 104 12.16 9.74 -11.94
C ALA A 104 11.00 10.75 -11.90
N MET A 105 9.97 10.51 -11.09
CA MET A 105 8.86 11.43 -10.93
C MET A 105 9.27 12.74 -10.24
N ASN A 106 10.18 12.67 -9.28
CA ASN A 106 10.59 13.83 -8.49
C ASN A 106 11.59 14.74 -9.22
N ALA A 107 12.24 14.24 -10.27
CA ALA A 107 13.28 14.99 -11.01
C ALA A 107 12.78 16.32 -11.60
N ASP A 108 11.51 16.35 -12.03
CA ASP A 108 10.90 17.53 -12.67
C ASP A 108 10.03 18.36 -11.70
N LEU A 109 9.97 17.99 -10.40
CA LEU A 109 9.17 18.68 -9.41
C LEU A 109 10.00 19.74 -8.67
N ALA A 110 9.43 20.92 -8.48
CA ALA A 110 10.03 21.96 -7.65
C ALA A 110 10.17 21.51 -6.19
N PRO A 111 11.23 21.93 -5.47
CA PRO A 111 11.34 21.70 -4.03
C PRO A 111 10.15 22.24 -3.27
N LEU A 112 9.70 21.50 -2.22
CA LEU A 112 8.61 21.93 -1.36
C LEU A 112 9.08 23.00 -0.37
N ALA A 113 8.30 24.08 -0.29
CA ALA A 113 8.49 25.12 0.71
C ALA A 113 7.58 24.96 1.95
N SER A 114 6.57 24.07 1.87
CA SER A 114 5.62 23.76 2.94
C SER A 114 5.06 22.34 2.76
N PHE A 115 4.32 21.83 3.75
CA PHE A 115 3.52 20.62 3.58
C PHE A 115 2.36 20.88 2.62
N ILE A 116 1.95 19.81 1.91
CA ILE A 116 0.82 19.82 0.98
C ILE A 116 -0.41 19.31 1.71
N LEU A 117 -1.53 20.01 1.57
CA LEU A 117 -2.82 19.51 1.99
C LEU A 117 -3.28 18.38 1.06
N PRO A 118 -3.89 17.30 1.58
CA PRO A 118 -4.41 16.20 0.77
C PRO A 118 -5.72 16.60 0.08
N SER A 119 -5.66 17.59 -0.80
CA SER A 119 -6.79 18.22 -1.50
C SER A 119 -6.46 18.48 -2.96
N GLY A 120 -7.42 18.95 -3.76
CA GLY A 120 -7.31 19.17 -5.18
C GLY A 120 -8.43 18.45 -5.93
N SER A 121 -8.17 18.04 -7.17
CA SER A 121 -9.13 17.23 -7.91
C SER A 121 -9.37 15.86 -7.27
N ARG A 122 -10.40 15.15 -7.75
CA ARG A 122 -10.70 13.78 -7.30
C ARG A 122 -9.51 12.84 -7.52
N ALA A 123 -8.79 13.00 -8.62
CA ALA A 123 -7.57 12.23 -8.91
C ALA A 123 -6.50 12.46 -7.84
N ILE A 124 -6.17 13.72 -7.52
CA ILE A 124 -5.19 14.06 -6.49
C ILE A 124 -5.64 13.54 -5.11
N ALA A 125 -6.89 13.81 -4.74
CA ALA A 125 -7.44 13.41 -3.44
C ALA A 125 -7.46 11.88 -3.26
N SER A 126 -7.78 11.10 -4.31
CA SER A 126 -7.77 9.63 -4.27
C SER A 126 -6.36 9.06 -4.07
N VAL A 127 -5.35 9.64 -4.72
CA VAL A 127 -3.94 9.23 -4.51
C VAL A 127 -3.49 9.54 -3.08
N HIS A 128 -3.86 10.71 -2.53
CA HIS A 128 -3.55 11.01 -1.13
C HIS A 128 -4.28 10.10 -0.15
N LEU A 129 -5.53 9.70 -0.45
CA LEU A 129 -6.26 8.71 0.36
C LEU A 129 -5.54 7.35 0.34
N ALA A 130 -5.19 6.85 -0.86
CA ALA A 130 -4.42 5.61 -1.00
C ALA A 130 -3.11 5.67 -0.20
N ARG A 131 -2.35 6.77 -0.30
CA ARG A 131 -1.15 7.01 0.49
C ARG A 131 -1.40 6.89 2.00
N ALA A 132 -2.46 7.50 2.51
CA ALA A 132 -2.77 7.46 3.95
C ALA A 132 -3.15 6.04 4.41
N ILE A 133 -3.87 5.28 3.58
CA ILE A 133 -4.24 3.89 3.84
C ILE A 133 -3.00 2.97 3.79
N VAL A 134 -2.11 3.13 2.80
CA VAL A 134 -0.82 2.42 2.74
C VAL A 134 0.00 2.65 4.01
N ARG A 135 0.05 3.87 4.55
CA ARG A 135 0.71 4.17 5.83
C ARG A 135 0.04 3.49 7.02
N ARG A 136 -1.27 3.23 6.97
CA ARG A 136 -1.97 2.44 7.99
C ARG A 136 -1.58 0.95 7.87
N ALA A 137 -1.53 0.41 6.65
CA ALA A 137 -1.06 -0.95 6.38
C ALA A 137 0.41 -1.15 6.84
N GLU A 138 1.28 -0.16 6.58
CA GLU A 138 2.66 -0.18 7.08
C GLU A 138 2.71 -0.30 8.61
N ARG A 139 1.94 0.53 9.34
CA ARG A 139 1.91 0.45 10.81
C ARG A 139 1.39 -0.89 11.32
N ALA A 140 0.40 -1.48 10.66
CA ALA A 140 -0.10 -2.81 11.01
C ALA A 140 0.95 -3.90 10.75
N ALA A 141 1.68 -3.82 9.63
CA ALA A 141 2.77 -4.73 9.33
C ALA A 141 3.95 -4.58 10.32
N VAL A 142 4.26 -3.35 10.77
CA VAL A 142 5.25 -3.09 11.83
C VAL A 142 4.77 -3.68 13.17
N ALA A 143 3.50 -3.57 13.50
CA ALA A 143 2.95 -4.20 14.71
C ALA A 143 3.03 -5.74 14.65
N LEU A 144 2.82 -6.34 13.48
CA LEU A 144 3.07 -7.76 13.26
C LEU A 144 4.55 -8.10 13.44
N ALA A 145 5.47 -7.30 12.89
CA ALA A 145 6.91 -7.50 13.00
C ALA A 145 7.44 -7.43 14.44
N ALA A 146 6.75 -6.72 15.32
CA ALA A 146 7.07 -6.68 16.76
C ALA A 146 6.65 -7.96 17.49
N ALA A 147 5.73 -8.74 16.95
CA ALA A 147 5.21 -9.96 17.57
C ALA A 147 5.74 -11.24 16.90
N GLU A 148 6.01 -11.20 15.61
CA GLU A 148 6.36 -12.35 14.80
C GLU A 148 7.43 -11.98 13.75
N GLN A 149 8.17 -12.96 13.25
CA GLN A 149 9.09 -12.72 12.14
C GLN A 149 8.33 -12.39 10.85
N VAL A 150 8.75 -11.33 10.17
CA VAL A 150 8.23 -10.89 8.87
C VAL A 150 9.38 -10.58 7.91
N ASN A 151 9.06 -10.55 6.63
CA ASN A 151 10.00 -10.14 5.58
C ASN A 151 10.26 -8.63 5.66
N LEU A 152 11.51 -8.22 5.87
CA LEU A 152 11.88 -6.81 5.95
C LEU A 152 11.67 -6.07 4.62
N HIS A 153 11.74 -6.76 3.47
CA HIS A 153 11.43 -6.14 2.18
C HIS A 153 9.94 -5.79 2.06
N ALA A 154 9.04 -6.54 2.71
CA ALA A 154 7.62 -6.19 2.76
C ALA A 154 7.37 -4.88 3.53
N LEU A 155 8.07 -4.68 4.65
CA LEU A 155 8.00 -3.42 5.40
C LEU A 155 8.57 -2.25 4.59
N ALA A 156 9.75 -2.45 3.98
CA ALA A 156 10.40 -1.45 3.13
C ALA A 156 9.52 -1.09 1.92
N TYR A 157 8.85 -2.07 1.31
CA TYR A 157 7.93 -1.87 0.19
C TYR A 157 6.78 -0.94 0.58
N LEU A 158 6.07 -1.21 1.69
CA LEU A 158 4.96 -0.37 2.16
C LEU A 158 5.42 1.06 2.46
N ASN A 159 6.57 1.21 3.11
CA ASN A 159 7.14 2.52 3.39
C ASN A 159 7.41 3.30 2.08
N ARG A 160 8.13 2.71 1.11
CA ARG A 160 8.43 3.32 -0.19
C ARG A 160 7.19 3.57 -1.03
N LEU A 161 6.18 2.68 -0.97
CA LEU A 161 4.91 2.88 -1.67
C LEU A 161 4.19 4.13 -1.17
N SER A 162 4.26 4.44 0.13
CA SER A 162 3.69 5.67 0.66
C SER A 162 4.37 6.93 0.08
N ASP A 163 5.69 6.90 -0.11
CA ASP A 163 6.46 7.99 -0.72
C ASP A 163 6.18 8.09 -2.22
N HIS A 164 6.08 6.95 -2.91
CA HIS A 164 5.71 6.89 -4.33
C HIS A 164 4.35 7.57 -4.58
N LEU A 165 3.33 7.23 -3.79
CA LEU A 165 2.01 7.83 -3.90
C LEU A 165 2.02 9.33 -3.55
N PHE A 166 2.87 9.75 -2.62
CA PHE A 166 3.04 11.18 -2.33
C PHE A 166 3.60 11.93 -3.55
N VAL A 167 4.67 11.43 -4.16
CA VAL A 167 5.28 12.07 -5.33
C VAL A 167 4.35 11.98 -6.54
N LEU A 168 3.63 10.86 -6.72
CA LEU A 168 2.61 10.74 -7.77
C LEU A 168 1.50 11.79 -7.61
N ALA A 169 1.00 12.04 -6.40
CA ALA A 169 0.00 13.09 -6.16
C ALA A 169 0.52 14.48 -6.58
N ARG A 170 1.81 14.77 -6.34
CA ARG A 170 2.47 16.00 -6.78
C ARG A 170 2.55 16.11 -8.30
N VAL A 171 2.93 15.01 -8.98
CA VAL A 171 2.97 14.96 -10.46
C VAL A 171 1.58 15.23 -11.05
N VAL A 172 0.55 14.65 -10.47
CA VAL A 172 -0.85 14.89 -10.89
C VAL A 172 -1.24 16.34 -10.62
N ALA A 173 -0.94 16.87 -9.44
CA ALA A 173 -1.23 18.26 -9.09
C ALA A 173 -0.53 19.28 -10.02
N ALA A 174 0.71 19.02 -10.40
CA ALA A 174 1.44 19.88 -11.35
C ALA A 174 0.75 19.98 -12.73
N ARG A 175 -0.06 18.98 -13.10
CA ARG A 175 -0.84 18.93 -14.36
C ARG A 175 -2.28 19.46 -14.20
N ASP A 176 -2.72 19.71 -12.96
CA ASP A 176 -4.13 19.96 -12.60
C ASP A 176 -4.25 21.10 -11.57
N GLY A 177 -3.77 22.26 -11.92
CA GLY A 177 -3.92 23.49 -11.14
C GLY A 177 -2.94 23.73 -10.00
N GLY A 178 -2.03 22.80 -9.73
CA GLY A 178 -0.99 22.95 -8.70
C GLY A 178 -1.34 22.36 -7.33
N GLU A 179 -0.38 22.46 -6.42
CA GLU A 179 -0.48 21.94 -5.05
C GLU A 179 -1.14 22.95 -4.11
N VAL A 180 -1.99 22.47 -3.21
CA VAL A 180 -2.53 23.30 -2.11
C VAL A 180 -1.60 23.20 -0.91
N LEU A 181 -0.88 24.29 -0.60
CA LEU A 181 0.09 24.30 0.49
C LEU A 181 -0.58 24.58 1.84
N TRP A 182 -0.10 23.90 2.86
CA TRP A 182 -0.48 24.17 4.24
C TRP A 182 0.05 25.53 4.68
N GLN A 183 -0.80 26.31 5.31
CA GLN A 183 -0.48 27.61 5.91
C GLN A 183 -0.57 27.49 7.45
N PRO A 184 0.57 27.33 8.13
CA PRO A 184 0.56 27.17 9.58
C PRO A 184 -0.16 28.33 10.30
N GLY A 185 -1.16 27.98 11.13
CA GLY A 185 -1.86 28.95 11.97
C GLY A 185 -2.73 29.96 11.23
N ALA A 186 -3.07 29.74 9.96
CA ALA A 186 -3.86 30.70 9.16
C ALA A 186 -5.21 31.06 9.75
N THR A 187 -5.78 30.23 10.63
CA THR A 187 -7.09 30.44 11.27
C THR A 187 -6.98 30.76 12.77
N ARG A 188 -5.79 31.06 13.30
CA ARG A 188 -5.58 31.32 14.74
C ARG A 188 -5.90 32.73 15.18
N GLY A 189 -6.19 33.64 14.27
CA GLY A 189 -6.42 35.07 14.53
C GLY A 189 -7.88 35.52 14.43
N ASP A 190 -8.81 34.56 14.22
CA ASP A 190 -10.25 34.86 14.11
C ASP A 190 -10.98 34.64 15.43
#